data_3a82fb775a7b207ee210fb9556e8eccd
#
_entry.id   3a82fb775a7b207ee210fb9556e8eccd
#
_cell.length_a   1.000
_cell.length_b   1.000
_cell.length_c   1.000
_cell.angle_alpha   90.00
_cell.angle_beta   90.00
_cell.angle_gamma   90.00
#
_symmetry.space_group_name_H-M   'P 1'
#
loop_
_entity.id
_entity.type
_entity.pdbx_description
1 polymer ?
#
loop_
_entity_poly.entity_id
_entity_poly.type
_entity_poly.pdbx_seq_one_letter_code
_entity_poly.pdbx_strand_id
1 'polypeptide(L)'
;MDVAPDQVSLSEIDNLHPQRPRAGSLPLHYPSYTVGYIYSSEMMSHFSPHGHPEQPARIQKIWLTLVRDELNKRMKWIPIREVRRDEALLVHSEDHWNKVIGLQCEYAGYVPS
;
A
#
# COMPACT_ATOMS: atom_id res chain seq x y z
N MET A 1 -1.22 -28.89 -3.77
CA MET A 1 -0.38 -28.25 -4.81
C MET A 1 0.00 -26.86 -4.29
N ASP A 2 1.25 -26.71 -3.91
CA ASP A 2 1.78 -25.41 -3.52
C ASP A 2 1.90 -24.54 -4.77
N VAL A 3 1.02 -23.56 -4.91
CA VAL A 3 1.16 -22.52 -5.93
C VAL A 3 2.37 -21.68 -5.51
N ALA A 4 3.37 -21.60 -6.38
CA ALA A 4 4.55 -20.79 -6.13
C ALA A 4 4.11 -19.34 -5.81
N PRO A 5 4.69 -18.69 -4.79
CA PRO A 5 4.28 -17.34 -4.37
C PRO A 5 4.41 -16.26 -5.46
N ASP A 6 5.10 -16.57 -6.53
CA ASP A 6 5.34 -15.68 -7.67
C ASP A 6 4.19 -15.59 -8.69
N GLN A 7 3.10 -16.36 -8.48
CA GLN A 7 1.96 -16.44 -9.41
C GLN A 7 0.66 -15.82 -8.91
N VAL A 8 0.66 -15.22 -7.73
CA VAL A 8 -0.54 -14.57 -7.19
C VAL A 8 -0.79 -13.24 -7.92
N SER A 9 -2.00 -13.05 -8.45
CA SER A 9 -2.37 -11.81 -9.12
C SER A 9 -2.52 -10.64 -8.14
N LEU A 10 -2.30 -9.41 -8.62
CA LEU A 10 -2.46 -8.20 -7.79
C LEU A 10 -3.88 -8.07 -7.23
N SER A 11 -4.89 -8.47 -8.01
CA SER A 11 -6.30 -8.46 -7.58
C SER A 11 -6.58 -9.45 -6.45
N GLU A 12 -5.91 -10.60 -6.43
CA GLU A 12 -6.02 -11.55 -5.34
C GLU A 12 -5.38 -11.02 -4.06
N ILE A 13 -4.26 -10.31 -4.19
CA ILE A 13 -3.56 -9.68 -3.06
C ILE A 13 -4.44 -8.61 -2.39
N ASP A 14 -5.14 -7.78 -3.15
CA ASP A 14 -6.03 -6.76 -2.61
C ASP A 14 -7.24 -7.35 -1.88
N ASN A 15 -7.72 -8.51 -2.30
CA ASN A 15 -8.83 -9.20 -1.64
C ASN A 15 -8.46 -9.82 -0.27
N LEU A 16 -7.17 -9.87 0.07
CA LEU A 16 -6.70 -10.39 1.36
C LEU A 16 -6.82 -9.36 2.50
N HIS A 17 -7.22 -8.13 2.22
CA HIS A 17 -7.54 -7.17 3.27
C HIS A 17 -8.79 -7.60 4.04
N PRO A 18 -8.79 -7.48 5.38
CA PRO A 18 -10.00 -7.70 6.16
C PRO A 18 -11.09 -6.74 5.68
N GLN A 19 -12.22 -7.30 5.28
CA GLN A 19 -13.36 -6.51 4.83
C GLN A 19 -13.83 -5.59 5.97
N ARG A 20 -14.16 -4.35 5.65
CA ARG A 20 -14.79 -3.44 6.62
C ARG A 20 -16.07 -4.09 7.14
N PRO A 21 -16.31 -4.11 8.46
CA PRO A 21 -17.62 -4.46 9.00
C PRO A 21 -18.66 -3.54 8.36
N ARG A 22 -19.73 -4.11 7.84
CA ARG A 22 -20.85 -3.32 7.32
C ARG A 22 -21.40 -2.46 8.46
N ALA A 23 -21.78 -1.22 8.14
CA ALA A 23 -22.44 -0.34 9.08
C ALA A 23 -23.66 -1.07 9.70
N GLY A 24 -23.68 -1.25 11.01
CA GLY A 24 -24.73 -1.95 11.74
C GLY A 24 -24.33 -3.27 12.42
N SER A 25 -23.19 -3.89 12.05
CA SER A 25 -22.64 -5.05 12.75
C SER A 25 -21.40 -4.65 13.56
N LEU A 26 -21.60 -3.99 14.70
CA LEU A 26 -20.54 -3.77 15.67
C LEU A 26 -20.31 -5.08 16.42
N PRO A 27 -19.13 -5.74 16.33
CA PRO A 27 -18.83 -6.84 17.21
C PRO A 27 -18.81 -6.34 18.64
N LEU A 28 -19.40 -7.10 19.57
CA LEU A 28 -19.44 -6.80 20.99
C LEU A 28 -18.04 -6.71 21.65
N HIS A 29 -17.01 -7.06 20.91
CA HIS A 29 -15.62 -6.98 21.35
C HIS A 29 -14.73 -6.57 20.19
N TYR A 30 -14.19 -5.34 20.23
CA TYR A 30 -13.13 -4.93 19.33
C TYR A 30 -11.82 -5.50 19.83
N PRO A 31 -11.12 -6.33 19.03
CA PRO A 31 -9.75 -6.69 19.38
C PRO A 31 -8.93 -5.43 19.46
N SER A 32 -8.20 -5.24 20.57
CA SER A 32 -7.25 -4.14 20.67
C SER A 32 -6.01 -4.49 19.86
N TYR A 33 -5.83 -3.80 18.75
CA TYR A 33 -4.63 -3.91 17.93
C TYR A 33 -3.57 -2.92 18.41
N THR A 34 -2.34 -3.38 18.59
CA THR A 34 -1.20 -2.54 18.95
C THR A 34 -0.37 -2.11 17.73
N VAL A 35 -0.57 -2.78 16.59
CA VAL A 35 0.12 -2.51 15.34
C VAL A 35 -0.89 -2.24 14.24
N GLY A 36 -0.68 -1.17 13.48
CA GLY A 36 -1.41 -0.87 12.26
C GLY A 36 -0.56 -1.18 11.02
N TYR A 37 -1.21 -1.46 9.90
CA TYR A 37 -0.52 -1.57 8.62
C TYR A 37 -1.29 -0.82 7.53
N ILE A 38 -0.55 -0.35 6.56
CA ILE A 38 -1.06 0.29 5.34
C ILE A 38 -0.47 -0.46 4.16
N TYR A 39 -1.31 -0.87 3.24
CA TYR A 39 -0.91 -1.53 2.01
C TYR A 39 -1.90 -1.21 0.89
N SER A 40 -1.39 -1.03 -0.32
CA SER A 40 -2.17 -0.96 -1.56
C SER A 40 -1.35 -1.54 -2.70
N SER A 41 -2.00 -2.22 -3.62
CA SER A 41 -1.38 -2.69 -4.87
C SER A 41 -0.84 -1.54 -5.74
N GLU A 42 -1.34 -0.32 -5.57
CA GLU A 42 -0.82 0.88 -6.26
C GLU A 42 0.66 1.13 -5.95
N MET A 43 1.14 0.70 -4.77
CA MET A 43 2.55 0.78 -4.40
C MET A 43 3.45 -0.03 -5.34
N MET A 44 2.88 -1.00 -6.09
CA MET A 44 3.60 -1.80 -7.09
C MET A 44 3.91 -1.03 -8.37
N SER A 45 3.33 0.15 -8.55
CA SER A 45 3.60 1.03 -9.70
C SER A 45 4.94 1.76 -9.60
N HIS A 46 5.57 1.75 -8.43
CA HIS A 46 6.89 2.36 -8.21
C HIS A 46 7.99 1.43 -8.69
N PHE A 47 8.39 1.58 -9.94
CA PHE A 47 9.43 0.72 -10.50
C PHE A 47 10.50 1.53 -11.24
N SER A 48 11.72 0.99 -11.28
CA SER A 48 12.83 1.54 -12.07
C SER A 48 13.19 0.59 -13.21
N PRO A 49 13.31 1.08 -14.46
CA PRO A 49 13.65 0.24 -15.61
C PRO A 49 15.09 -0.31 -15.58
N HIS A 50 15.95 0.24 -14.74
CA HIS A 50 17.37 -0.11 -14.68
C HIS A 50 17.74 -1.11 -13.57
N GLY A 51 16.77 -1.77 -12.98
CA GLY A 51 17.00 -2.70 -11.88
C GLY A 51 17.53 -1.99 -10.63
N HIS A 52 16.67 -1.78 -9.64
CA HIS A 52 17.03 -1.14 -8.39
C HIS A 52 16.55 -2.05 -7.24
N PRO A 53 17.29 -2.10 -6.10
CA PRO A 53 16.83 -2.85 -4.94
C PRO A 53 15.47 -2.38 -4.42
N GLU A 54 15.13 -1.10 -4.56
CA GLU A 54 13.78 -0.58 -4.35
C GLU A 54 12.94 -0.89 -5.59
N GLN A 55 12.13 -1.94 -5.48
CA GLN A 55 11.33 -2.46 -6.58
C GLN A 55 10.01 -3.04 -6.07
N PRO A 56 8.98 -3.14 -6.91
CA PRO A 56 7.65 -3.64 -6.52
C PRO A 56 7.68 -5.02 -5.85
N ALA A 57 8.52 -5.92 -6.34
CA ALA A 57 8.66 -7.28 -5.81
C ALA A 57 8.99 -7.30 -4.30
N ARG A 58 9.68 -6.29 -3.77
CA ARG A 58 10.00 -6.16 -2.35
C ARG A 58 8.73 -6.07 -1.51
N ILE A 59 7.85 -5.15 -1.84
CA ILE A 59 6.58 -4.93 -1.12
C ILE A 59 5.67 -6.14 -1.28
N GLN A 60 5.58 -6.69 -2.49
CA GLN A 60 4.78 -7.88 -2.76
C GLN A 60 5.19 -9.06 -1.88
N LYS A 61 6.47 -9.36 -1.80
CA LYS A 61 6.98 -10.48 -1.00
C LYS A 61 6.77 -10.26 0.50
N ILE A 62 6.94 -9.04 0.98
CA ILE A 62 6.63 -8.69 2.37
C ILE A 62 5.16 -8.94 2.67
N TRP A 63 4.26 -8.44 1.82
CA TRP A 63 2.82 -8.59 2.00
C TRP A 63 2.40 -10.07 2.00
N LEU A 64 2.85 -10.83 1.01
CA LEU A 64 2.55 -12.27 0.92
C LEU A 64 3.05 -13.05 2.15
N THR A 65 4.21 -12.68 2.69
CA THR A 65 4.74 -13.29 3.91
C THR A 65 3.86 -12.98 5.12
N LEU A 66 3.43 -11.73 5.28
CA LEU A 66 2.53 -11.33 6.37
C LEU A 66 1.19 -12.07 6.31
N VAL A 67 0.66 -12.27 5.10
CA VAL A 67 -0.60 -13.01 4.89
C VAL A 67 -0.41 -14.49 5.16
N ARG A 68 0.64 -15.10 4.62
CA ARG A 68 0.96 -16.52 4.84
C ARG A 68 1.10 -16.86 6.31
N ASP A 69 1.75 -15.99 7.07
CA ASP A 69 2.00 -16.18 8.50
C ASP A 69 0.83 -15.64 9.36
N GLU A 70 -0.28 -15.26 8.72
CA GLU A 70 -1.51 -14.74 9.35
C GLU A 70 -1.30 -13.49 10.22
N LEU A 71 -0.19 -12.78 10.05
CA LEU A 71 0.12 -11.58 10.84
C LEU A 71 -0.81 -10.41 10.50
N ASN A 72 -1.29 -10.31 9.27
CA ASN A 72 -2.26 -9.30 8.86
C ASN A 72 -3.56 -9.36 9.67
N LYS A 73 -3.96 -10.54 10.14
CA LYS A 73 -5.15 -10.74 10.98
C LYS A 73 -4.96 -10.20 12.41
N ARG A 74 -3.72 -10.05 12.83
CA ARG A 74 -3.33 -9.56 14.16
C ARG A 74 -3.03 -8.06 14.19
N MET A 75 -3.11 -7.40 13.04
CA MET A 75 -2.84 -5.98 12.87
C MET A 75 -4.10 -5.27 12.39
N LYS A 76 -4.20 -3.98 12.69
CA LYS A 76 -5.28 -3.13 12.21
C LYS A 76 -4.94 -2.60 10.83
N TRP A 77 -5.78 -2.88 9.83
CA TRP A 77 -5.68 -2.22 8.55
C TRP A 77 -6.09 -0.75 8.67
N ILE A 78 -5.24 0.12 8.14
CA ILE A 78 -5.48 1.56 8.09
C ILE A 78 -5.74 1.92 6.63
N PRO A 79 -6.89 2.52 6.29
CA PRO A 79 -7.20 2.93 4.92
C PRO A 79 -6.15 3.92 4.40
N ILE A 80 -5.78 3.76 3.13
CA ILE A 80 -4.93 4.72 2.45
C ILE A 80 -5.70 6.01 2.21
N ARG A 81 -4.98 7.12 2.21
CA ARG A 81 -5.44 8.42 1.75
C ARG A 81 -4.29 9.17 1.13
N GLU A 82 -4.60 10.18 0.37
CA GLU A 82 -3.59 11.08 -0.15
C GLU A 82 -2.89 11.84 0.98
N VAL A 83 -1.58 12.04 0.84
CA VAL A 83 -0.81 12.90 1.72
C VAL A 83 -1.11 14.36 1.40
N ARG A 84 -1.33 15.17 2.41
CA ARG A 84 -1.49 16.61 2.20
C ARG A 84 -0.12 17.28 2.12
N ARG A 85 -0.07 18.40 1.38
CA ARG A 85 1.16 19.17 1.21
C ARG A 85 1.76 19.60 2.55
N ASP A 86 0.95 20.10 3.47
CA ASP A 86 1.39 20.53 4.80
C ASP A 86 1.99 19.38 5.63
N GLU A 87 1.48 18.18 5.49
CA GLU A 87 2.03 16.97 6.14
C GLU A 87 3.40 16.60 5.56
N ALA A 88 3.51 16.59 4.23
CA ALA A 88 4.77 16.25 3.57
C ALA A 88 5.89 17.29 3.89
N LEU A 89 5.54 18.56 3.98
CA LEU A 89 6.49 19.64 4.29
C LEU A 89 7.00 19.62 5.74
N LEU A 90 6.46 18.78 6.62
CA LEU A 90 7.03 18.58 7.96
C LEU A 90 8.43 17.93 7.90
N VAL A 91 8.72 17.16 6.87
CA VAL A 91 9.99 16.43 6.74
C VAL A 91 10.69 16.59 5.40
N HIS A 92 10.00 17.15 4.40
CA HIS A 92 10.51 17.38 3.05
C HIS A 92 10.54 18.86 2.70
N SER A 93 11.47 19.26 1.82
CA SER A 93 11.50 20.60 1.25
C SER A 93 10.39 20.79 0.22
N GLU A 94 10.04 22.05 -0.02
CA GLU A 94 9.09 22.42 -1.06
C GLU A 94 9.57 21.99 -2.46
N ASP A 95 10.86 22.13 -2.74
CA ASP A 95 11.46 21.69 -4.00
C ASP A 95 11.28 20.18 -4.21
N HIS A 96 11.47 19.38 -3.17
CA HIS A 96 11.24 17.93 -3.23
C HIS A 96 9.77 17.60 -3.48
N TRP A 97 8.86 18.27 -2.78
CA TRP A 97 7.42 18.13 -3.00
C TRP A 97 7.04 18.40 -4.45
N ASN A 98 7.47 19.52 -5.00
CA ASN A 98 7.16 19.93 -6.37
C ASN A 98 7.72 18.93 -7.39
N LYS A 99 8.92 18.41 -7.15
CA LYS A 99 9.53 17.37 -7.99
C LYS A 99 8.70 16.09 -8.01
N VAL A 100 8.26 15.60 -6.86
CA VAL A 100 7.46 14.37 -6.78
C VAL A 100 6.10 14.54 -7.45
N ILE A 101 5.42 15.67 -7.24
CA ILE A 101 4.15 15.96 -7.90
C ILE A 101 4.32 16.06 -9.43
N GLY A 102 5.41 16.65 -9.90
CA GLY A 102 5.74 16.70 -11.33
C GLY A 102 5.87 15.31 -11.97
N LEU A 103 6.52 14.38 -11.28
CA LEU A 103 6.64 12.99 -11.76
C LEU A 103 5.28 12.27 -11.87
N GLN A 104 4.38 12.54 -10.95
CA GLN A 104 3.01 11.99 -11.01
C GLN A 104 2.29 12.40 -12.29
N CYS A 105 2.43 13.64 -12.72
CA CYS A 105 1.81 14.16 -13.94
C CYS A 105 2.38 13.49 -15.21
N GLU A 106 3.68 13.24 -15.27
CA GLU A 106 4.32 12.58 -16.41
C GLU A 106 3.84 11.15 -16.60
N TYR A 107 3.67 10.40 -15.51
CA TYR A 107 3.21 9.01 -15.55
C TYR A 107 1.72 8.86 -15.88
N ALA A 108 0.91 9.83 -15.52
CA ALA A 108 -0.54 9.81 -15.80
C ALA A 108 -0.89 10.22 -17.22
N GLY A 109 0.07 10.61 -18.07
CA GLY A 109 -0.19 11.16 -19.41
C GLY A 109 -0.97 12.48 -19.37
N TYR A 110 -1.02 13.13 -18.21
CA TYR A 110 -1.70 14.40 -18.03
C TYR A 110 -0.73 15.53 -18.35
N VAL A 111 -0.96 16.15 -19.50
CA VAL A 111 -0.36 17.45 -19.83
C VAL A 111 -1.36 18.51 -19.34
N PRO A 112 -1.06 19.25 -18.30
CA PRO A 112 -1.90 20.39 -17.93
C PRO A 112 -1.80 21.42 -19.07
N SER A 113 -2.94 21.75 -19.65
CA SER A 113 -3.11 22.83 -20.64
C SER A 113 -2.98 24.19 -19.97
#